data_699ccd465a489f978b63adfc4d45f6f7
#
_entry.id   699ccd465a489f978b63adfc4d45f6f7
#
_cell.length_a   1.000
_cell.length_b   1.000
_cell.length_c   1.000
_cell.angle_alpha   90.00
_cell.angle_beta   90.00
_cell.angle_gamma   90.00
#
_symmetry.space_group_name_H-M   'P 1'
#
loop_
_entity.id
_entity.type
_entity.pdbx_description
1 polymer ?
#
loop_
_entity_poly.entity_id
_entity_poly.type
_entity_poly.pdbx_seq_one_letter_code
_entity_poly.pdbx_strand_id
1 'polypeptide(L)'
;RYNEEVAKTKALLNQANDFEIATKIRAMAAAAEANGSASEEWLAWARAKADWYDPTVAAADAFFGKRKHEESEDKKALREKGSYYSYW
;
A
#
# COMPACT_ATOMS: atom_id res chain seq x y z
N ARG A 1 12.71 27.46 -2.66
CA ARG A 1 13.48 26.54 -3.51
C ARG A 1 14.02 25.37 -2.77
N TYR A 2 14.79 25.61 -1.72
CA TYR A 2 15.28 24.54 -0.89
C TYR A 2 14.12 23.76 -0.28
N ASN A 3 13.12 24.47 0.26
CA ASN A 3 11.95 23.81 0.87
C ASN A 3 11.12 23.07 -0.17
N GLU A 4 11.04 23.61 -1.38
CA GLU A 4 10.34 22.93 -2.47
C GLU A 4 11.03 21.63 -2.83
N GLU A 5 12.35 21.64 -2.87
CA GLU A 5 13.12 20.43 -3.19
C GLU A 5 12.98 19.39 -2.09
N VAL A 6 12.98 19.83 -0.82
CA VAL A 6 12.76 18.93 0.30
C VAL A 6 11.38 18.26 0.19
N ALA A 7 10.34 19.04 -0.05
CA ALA A 7 8.98 18.51 -0.16
C ALA A 7 8.87 17.50 -1.30
N LYS A 8 9.46 17.83 -2.44
CA LYS A 8 9.47 16.98 -3.62
C LYS A 8 10.20 15.66 -3.37
N THR A 9 11.33 15.76 -2.67
CA THR A 9 12.14 14.59 -2.35
C THR A 9 11.41 13.68 -1.36
N LYS A 10 10.76 14.27 -0.35
CA LYS A 10 9.97 13.47 0.59
C LYS A 10 8.82 12.75 -0.11
N ALA A 11 8.15 13.42 -1.02
CA ALA A 11 7.08 12.81 -1.80
C ALA A 11 7.60 11.61 -2.61
N LEU A 12 8.77 11.79 -3.23
CA LEU A 12 9.40 10.70 -3.99
C LEU A 12 9.72 9.51 -3.10
N LEU A 13 10.31 9.77 -1.92
CA LEU A 13 10.65 8.70 -0.98
C LEU A 13 9.42 7.97 -0.47
N ASN A 14 8.34 8.70 -0.22
CA ASN A 14 7.08 8.10 0.21
C ASN A 14 6.51 7.18 -0.87
N GLN A 15 6.61 7.59 -2.12
CA GLN A 15 6.19 6.77 -3.26
C GLN A 15 7.08 5.54 -3.41
N ALA A 16 8.39 5.70 -3.25
CA ALA A 16 9.33 4.59 -3.35
C ALA A 16 9.07 3.55 -2.27
N ASN A 17 8.74 3.98 -1.06
CA ASN A 17 8.40 3.07 0.02
C ASN A 17 7.13 2.28 -0.29
N ASP A 18 6.13 2.92 -0.86
CA ASP A 18 4.91 2.23 -1.28
C ASP A 18 5.21 1.20 -2.37
N PHE A 19 6.07 1.57 -3.32
CA PHE A 19 6.49 0.65 -4.37
C PHE A 19 7.20 -0.57 -3.80
N GLU A 20 8.03 -0.37 -2.80
CA GLU A 20 8.73 -1.46 -2.14
C GLU A 20 7.76 -2.42 -1.45
N ILE A 21 6.73 -1.90 -0.79
CA ILE A 21 5.69 -2.72 -0.16
C ILE A 21 4.99 -3.58 -1.23
N ALA A 22 4.63 -2.97 -2.35
CA ALA A 22 4.00 -3.70 -3.45
C ALA A 22 4.89 -4.84 -3.96
N THR A 23 6.17 -4.56 -4.12
CA THR A 23 7.15 -5.55 -4.57
C THR A 23 7.23 -6.73 -3.61
N LYS A 24 7.24 -6.45 -2.31
CA LYS A 24 7.29 -7.49 -1.28
C LYS A 24 6.03 -8.34 -1.28
N ILE A 25 4.87 -7.71 -1.43
CA ILE A 25 3.61 -8.44 -1.49
C ILE A 25 3.60 -9.39 -2.70
N ARG A 26 4.02 -8.89 -3.86
CA ARG A 26 4.05 -9.69 -5.09
C ARG A 26 5.01 -10.87 -4.97
N ALA A 27 6.17 -10.64 -4.35
CA ALA A 27 7.14 -11.71 -4.15
C ALA A 27 6.58 -12.79 -3.22
N MET A 28 5.92 -12.38 -2.14
CA MET A 28 5.31 -13.33 -1.21
C MET A 28 4.19 -14.11 -1.89
N ALA A 29 3.34 -13.43 -2.66
CA ALA A 29 2.25 -14.10 -3.38
C ALA A 29 2.79 -15.14 -4.36
N ALA A 30 3.86 -14.79 -5.09
CA ALA A 30 4.49 -15.72 -6.03
C ALA A 30 5.05 -16.97 -5.30
N ALA A 31 5.67 -16.76 -4.14
CA ALA A 31 6.20 -17.86 -3.35
C ALA A 31 5.07 -18.76 -2.84
N ALA A 32 3.99 -18.16 -2.36
CA ALA A 32 2.83 -18.92 -1.86
C ALA A 32 2.16 -19.72 -2.98
N GLU A 33 2.09 -19.12 -4.17
CA GLU A 33 1.56 -19.81 -5.34
C GLU A 33 2.44 -21.02 -5.71
N ALA A 34 3.75 -20.80 -5.72
CA ALA A 34 4.71 -21.84 -6.14
C ALA A 34 4.69 -23.03 -5.20
N ASN A 35 4.48 -22.83 -3.91
CA ASN A 35 4.46 -23.95 -2.95
C ASN A 35 3.05 -24.47 -2.65
N GLY A 36 2.04 -23.95 -3.34
CA GLY A 36 0.67 -24.42 -3.22
C GLY A 36 -0.02 -24.11 -1.90
N SER A 37 0.50 -23.13 -1.15
CA SER A 37 -0.04 -22.83 0.18
C SER A 37 -1.14 -21.79 0.17
N ALA A 38 -1.47 -21.21 -0.98
CA ALA A 38 -2.46 -20.14 -1.07
C ALA A 38 -3.58 -20.51 -2.04
N SER A 39 -4.80 -20.07 -1.71
CA SER A 39 -5.93 -20.24 -2.61
C SER A 39 -5.87 -19.19 -3.73
N GLU A 40 -6.58 -19.43 -4.82
CA GLU A 40 -6.68 -18.46 -5.90
C GLU A 40 -7.30 -17.17 -5.44
N GLU A 41 -8.28 -17.26 -4.53
CA GLU A 41 -8.93 -16.08 -3.97
C GLU A 41 -7.95 -15.22 -3.18
N TRP A 42 -7.13 -15.87 -2.34
CA TRP A 42 -6.12 -15.14 -1.57
C TRP A 42 -5.10 -14.47 -2.48
N LEU A 43 -4.65 -15.19 -3.52
CA LEU A 43 -3.67 -14.66 -4.47
C LEU A 43 -4.22 -13.42 -5.19
N ALA A 44 -5.48 -13.50 -5.66
CA ALA A 44 -6.11 -12.36 -6.32
C ALA A 44 -6.22 -11.17 -5.37
N TRP A 45 -6.63 -11.41 -4.13
CA TRP A 45 -6.76 -10.38 -3.11
C TRP A 45 -5.40 -9.72 -2.81
N ALA A 46 -4.37 -10.53 -2.59
CA ALA A 46 -3.03 -10.02 -2.29
C ALA A 46 -2.46 -9.20 -3.45
N ARG A 47 -2.65 -9.68 -4.68
CA ARG A 47 -2.16 -8.96 -5.86
C ARG A 47 -2.89 -7.65 -6.08
N ALA A 48 -4.18 -7.61 -5.77
CA ALA A 48 -4.95 -6.36 -5.84
C ALA A 48 -4.44 -5.36 -4.79
N LYS A 49 -4.08 -5.82 -3.59
CA LYS A 49 -3.48 -4.94 -2.58
C LYS A 49 -2.12 -4.42 -3.04
N ALA A 50 -1.34 -5.25 -3.70
CA ALA A 50 -0.06 -4.81 -4.26
C ALA A 50 -0.27 -3.70 -5.28
N ASP A 51 -1.26 -3.86 -6.16
CA ASP A 51 -1.59 -2.84 -7.16
C ASP A 51 -2.05 -1.53 -6.51
N TRP A 52 -2.72 -1.63 -5.36
CA TRP A 52 -3.15 -0.46 -4.61
C TRP A 52 -1.96 0.27 -3.98
N TYR A 53 -0.97 -0.48 -3.46
CA TYR A 53 0.25 0.10 -2.90
C TYR A 53 1.19 0.66 -3.96
N ASP A 54 1.14 0.13 -5.17
CA ASP A 54 2.10 0.45 -6.23
C ASP A 54 1.75 1.79 -6.87
N PRO A 55 2.57 2.84 -6.69
CA PRO A 55 2.24 4.15 -7.27
C PRO A 55 2.29 4.17 -8.80
N THR A 56 2.94 3.19 -9.43
CA THR A 56 2.99 3.12 -10.90
C THR A 56 1.73 2.49 -11.48
N VAL A 57 0.96 1.77 -10.67
CA VAL A 57 -0.34 1.20 -11.05
C VAL A 57 -1.46 2.07 -10.50
N ALA A 58 -1.34 2.46 -9.23
CA ALA A 58 -2.25 3.35 -8.52
C ALA A 58 -3.71 2.89 -8.61
N ALA A 59 -3.93 1.60 -8.39
CA ALA A 59 -5.27 1.04 -8.41
C ALA A 59 -6.06 1.52 -7.18
N ALA A 60 -7.36 1.74 -7.37
CA ALA A 60 -8.25 2.03 -6.25
C ALA A 60 -8.62 0.72 -5.56
N ASP A 61 -8.91 0.80 -4.27
CA ASP A 61 -9.39 -0.33 -3.48
C ASP A 61 -10.88 -0.12 -3.15
N ALA A 62 -11.64 -1.20 -3.12
CA ALA A 62 -13.08 -1.12 -2.87
C ALA A 62 -13.41 -0.55 -1.49
N PHE A 63 -12.55 -0.80 -0.50
CA PHE A 63 -12.77 -0.34 0.87
C PHE A 63 -11.97 0.93 1.20
N PHE A 64 -10.76 1.05 0.66
CA PHE A 64 -9.83 2.12 1.06
C PHE A 64 -9.78 3.27 0.05
N GLY A 65 -10.38 3.11 -1.12
CA GLY A 65 -10.32 4.13 -2.17
C GLY A 65 -8.92 4.23 -2.75
N LYS A 66 -8.52 5.42 -3.14
CA LYS A 66 -7.18 5.66 -3.68
C LYS A 66 -6.20 6.01 -2.57
N ARG A 67 -5.00 5.45 -2.67
CA ARG A 67 -3.93 5.75 -1.72
C ARG A 67 -3.20 7.01 -2.17
N LYS A 68 -2.88 7.87 -1.23
CA LYS A 68 -2.11 9.08 -1.51
C LYS A 68 -0.62 8.78 -1.32
N HIS A 69 -0.02 8.23 -2.35
CA HIS A 69 1.33 7.67 -2.30
C HIS A 69 2.41 8.67 -1.87
N GLU A 70 2.22 9.94 -2.20
CA GLU A 70 3.20 10.98 -1.89
C GLU A 70 3.16 11.43 -0.43
N GLU A 71 2.15 11.03 0.33
CA GLU A 71 2.03 11.45 1.72
C GLU A 71 2.81 10.54 2.65
N SER A 72 3.07 11.05 3.86
CA SER A 72 3.83 10.33 4.86
C SER A 72 3.07 9.08 5.33
N GLU A 73 3.81 8.12 5.86
CA GLU A 73 3.21 6.87 6.34
C GLU A 73 2.19 7.12 7.44
N ASP A 74 2.43 8.09 8.32
CA ASP A 74 1.48 8.45 9.37
C ASP A 74 0.13 8.86 8.80
N LYS A 75 0.13 9.64 7.73
CA LYS A 75 -1.11 10.10 7.10
C LYS A 75 -1.80 9.00 6.32
N LYS A 76 -1.05 8.03 5.83
CA LYS A 76 -1.59 6.92 5.02
C LYS A 76 -1.89 5.68 5.85
N ALA A 77 -1.59 5.68 7.13
CA ALA A 77 -1.72 4.50 7.98
C ALA A 77 -3.16 3.98 7.96
N LEU A 78 -3.28 2.66 7.80
CA LEU A 78 -4.58 2.01 7.86
C LEU A 78 -5.03 1.96 9.32
N ARG A 79 -6.27 2.39 9.57
CA ARG A 79 -6.84 2.43 10.90
C ARG A 79 -8.19 1.76 10.90
N GLU A 80 -8.45 1.02 11.96
CA GLU A 80 -9.74 0.39 12.12
C GLU A 80 -10.80 1.44 12.44
N LYS A 81 -11.92 1.38 11.74
CA LYS A 81 -13.02 2.30 12.01
C LYS A 81 -13.77 1.84 13.24
N GLY A 82 -14.12 2.79 14.08
CA GLY A 82 -14.96 2.57 15.23
C GLY A 82 -14.26 2.06 16.47
N SER A 83 -13.01 1.61 16.35
CA SER A 83 -12.33 1.04 17.52
C SER A 83 -12.16 2.04 18.66
N TYR A 84 -11.93 3.31 18.35
CA TYR A 84 -11.79 4.32 19.39
C TYR A 84 -13.11 4.85 19.90
N TYR A 85 -14.21 4.51 19.26
CA TYR A 85 -15.54 4.92 19.76
C TYR A 85 -15.93 4.16 20.99
N SER A 86 -15.32 3.03 21.23
CA SER A 86 -15.62 2.22 22.41
C SER A 86 -15.15 2.87 23.70
N TYR A 87 -14.42 3.93 23.62
CA TYR A 87 -13.95 4.66 24.82
C TYR A 87 -15.04 5.46 25.49
N TRP A 88 -16.10 5.74 24.80
CA TRP A 88 -17.18 6.54 25.32
C TRP A 88 -18.12 5.71 26.20
#